data_b33d2a93a6a9a37188336735843ed270
#
_entry.id   b33d2a93a6a9a37188336735843ed270
#
_cell.length_a   1.000
_cell.length_b   1.000
_cell.length_c   1.000
_cell.angle_alpha   90.00
_cell.angle_beta   90.00
_cell.angle_gamma   90.00
#
_symmetry.space_group_name_H-M   'P 1'
#
loop_
_entity.id
_entity.type
_entity.pdbx_description
1 polymer ?
#
loop_
_entity_poly.entity_id
_entity_poly.type
_entity_poly.pdbx_seq_one_letter_code
_entity_poly.pdbx_strand_id
1 'polypeptide(L)'
;MVVMNRRTKTINFTDTLEQLRADDPISADAIYSLSDLVGENWADFQVVWPNLPVERRRHVIDRLVDTAETNFELDFGPIVHLALADTDLEVRLRAIEGVLEESDLPTVRRLLT
;
A
#
# COMPACT_ATOMS: atom_id res chain seq x y z
N MET A 1 27.73 9.51 12.25
CA MET A 1 27.38 9.57 11.95
C MET A 1 26.81 9.38 11.37
N VAL A 2 26.98 9.38 11.20
CA VAL A 2 26.42 9.37 10.68
C VAL A 2 25.87 8.84 10.17
N VAL A 3 26.11 8.52 10.08
CA VAL A 3 25.65 8.08 9.54
C VAL A 3 24.76 7.73 9.34
N MET A 4 24.57 7.55 9.65
CA MET A 4 23.76 7.17 9.47
C MET A 4 22.88 7.52 9.01
N ASN A 5 22.80 8.12 8.94
CA ASN A 5 22.01 8.55 8.51
C ASN A 5 21.62 8.32 7.53
N ARG A 6 21.86 7.86 7.03
CA ARG A 6 21.57 7.59 6.15
C ARG A 6 20.63 7.11 5.89
N ARG A 7 20.31 6.51 6.36
CA ARG A 7 19.32 6.15 6.21
C ARG A 7 18.48 6.83 5.98
N THR A 8 18.84 7.47 6.24
CA THR A 8 18.22 8.34 6.02
C THR A 8 17.68 8.50 4.83
N LYS A 9 17.90 7.99 4.23
CA LYS A 9 17.28 7.96 3.21
C LYS A 9 16.03 7.48 3.36
N THR A 10 15.63 7.18 4.39
CA THR A 10 14.31 6.80 4.69
C THR A 10 13.40 7.99 4.52
N ILE A 11 12.44 7.87 3.66
CA ILE A 11 11.51 8.94 3.41
C ILE A 11 10.64 9.15 4.65
N ASN A 12 10.40 10.42 4.96
CA ASN A 12 9.49 10.80 6.02
C ASN A 12 8.06 10.46 5.60
N PHE A 13 7.23 9.95 6.53
CA PHE A 13 5.89 9.52 6.17
C PHE A 13 5.01 10.66 5.67
N THR A 14 5.21 11.86 6.18
CA THR A 14 4.50 13.03 5.67
C THR A 14 4.80 13.24 4.20
N ASP A 15 6.07 13.07 3.81
CA ASP A 15 6.46 13.18 2.41
C ASP A 15 5.80 12.10 1.57
N THR A 16 5.68 10.88 2.12
CA THR A 16 4.97 9.81 1.44
C THR A 16 3.53 10.21 1.15
N LEU A 17 2.83 10.74 2.15
CA LEU A 17 1.44 11.15 1.95
C LEU A 17 1.34 12.26 0.91
N GLU A 18 2.31 13.17 0.88
CA GLU A 18 2.31 14.22 -0.14
C GLU A 18 2.51 13.65 -1.53
N GLN A 19 3.36 12.65 -1.67
CA GLN A 19 3.52 11.98 -2.97
C GLN A 19 2.24 11.31 -3.41
N LEU A 20 1.50 10.71 -2.47
CA LEU A 20 0.24 10.06 -2.82
C LEU A 20 -0.78 11.07 -3.35
N ARG A 21 -0.76 12.29 -2.81
CA ARG A 21 -1.69 13.33 -3.25
C ARG A 21 -1.29 13.99 -4.56
N ALA A 22 -0.03 13.87 -4.96
CA ALA A 22 0.48 14.53 -6.16
C ALA A 22 0.13 13.73 -7.40
N ASP A 23 0.31 14.34 -8.57
CA ASP A 23 0.12 13.66 -9.84
C ASP A 23 1.36 12.95 -10.33
N ASP A 24 2.48 13.18 -9.66
CA ASP A 24 3.77 12.64 -10.08
C ASP A 24 3.87 11.15 -9.80
N PRO A 25 4.79 10.44 -10.46
CA PRO A 25 5.03 9.04 -10.15
C PRO A 25 5.41 8.88 -8.67
N ILE A 26 4.93 7.80 -8.06
CA ILE A 26 5.23 7.50 -6.67
C ILE A 26 6.56 6.78 -6.61
N SER A 27 7.49 7.28 -5.80
CA SER A 27 8.82 6.68 -5.70
C SER A 27 8.75 5.30 -5.04
N ALA A 28 9.75 4.48 -5.31
CA ALA A 28 9.87 3.18 -4.65
C ALA A 28 9.96 3.35 -3.14
N ASP A 29 10.71 4.38 -2.68
CA ASP A 29 10.83 4.61 -1.24
C ASP A 29 9.49 4.93 -0.61
N ALA A 30 8.63 5.68 -1.29
CA ALA A 30 7.31 5.98 -0.77
C ALA A 30 6.47 4.71 -0.68
N ILE A 31 6.54 3.86 -1.70
CA ILE A 31 5.82 2.58 -1.66
C ILE A 31 6.32 1.72 -0.50
N TYR A 32 7.63 1.62 -0.32
CA TYR A 32 8.19 0.82 0.77
C TYR A 32 7.76 1.34 2.13
N SER A 33 7.60 2.67 2.26
CA SER A 33 7.19 3.25 3.54
C SER A 33 5.74 2.92 3.90
N LEU A 34 4.97 2.37 2.97
CA LEU A 34 3.61 1.94 3.23
C LEU A 34 3.53 0.52 3.78
N SER A 35 4.67 -0.15 3.92
CA SER A 35 4.71 -1.47 4.53
C SER A 35 4.60 -1.35 6.06
N ASP A 36 3.89 -2.28 6.67
CA ASP A 36 3.83 -2.41 8.13
C ASP A 36 3.29 -1.16 8.83
N LEU A 37 2.30 -0.52 8.25
CA LEU A 37 1.72 0.68 8.86
C LEU A 37 1.00 0.37 10.16
N VAL A 38 1.35 1.11 11.21
CA VAL A 38 0.71 1.00 12.51
C VAL A 38 0.62 2.39 13.12
N GLY A 39 -0.17 2.52 14.20
CA GLY A 39 -0.21 3.73 15.00
C GLY A 39 -0.64 4.96 14.21
N GLU A 40 0.07 6.06 14.44
CA GLU A 40 -0.28 7.33 13.81
C GLU A 40 -0.15 7.29 12.30
N ASN A 41 0.85 6.59 11.78
CA ASN A 41 1.02 6.51 10.34
C ASN A 41 -0.17 5.82 9.70
N TRP A 42 -0.65 4.75 10.32
CA TRP A 42 -1.83 4.06 9.83
C TRP A 42 -3.07 4.95 9.91
N ALA A 43 -3.23 5.66 11.03
CA ALA A 43 -4.36 6.56 11.19
C ALA A 43 -4.34 7.66 10.12
N ASP A 44 -3.17 8.22 9.86
CA ASP A 44 -3.02 9.27 8.85
C ASP A 44 -3.34 8.74 7.46
N PHE A 45 -2.87 7.54 7.15
CA PHE A 45 -3.17 6.93 5.86
C PHE A 45 -4.67 6.73 5.67
N GLN A 46 -5.36 6.28 6.72
CA GLN A 46 -6.80 6.05 6.63
C GLN A 46 -7.58 7.32 6.37
N VAL A 47 -7.07 8.47 6.82
CA VAL A 47 -7.70 9.76 6.54
C VAL A 47 -7.44 10.18 5.09
N VAL A 48 -6.23 9.97 4.61
CA VAL A 48 -5.82 10.42 3.28
C VAL A 48 -6.45 9.57 2.18
N TRP A 49 -6.52 8.25 2.38
CA TRP A 49 -6.90 7.32 1.33
C TRP A 49 -8.22 7.65 0.64
N PRO A 50 -9.33 7.84 1.38
CA PRO A 50 -10.62 8.07 0.70
C PRO A 50 -10.68 9.44 0.02
N ASN A 51 -9.75 10.33 0.33
CA ASN A 51 -9.72 11.66 -0.27
C ASN A 51 -8.85 11.74 -1.50
N LEU A 52 -8.15 10.66 -1.85
CA LEU A 52 -7.36 10.62 -3.07
C LEU A 52 -8.29 10.45 -4.27
N PRO A 53 -7.94 11.08 -5.42
CA PRO A 53 -8.70 10.81 -6.65
C PRO A 53 -8.71 9.32 -6.95
N VAL A 54 -9.77 8.84 -7.60
CA VAL A 54 -9.93 7.41 -7.84
C VAL A 54 -8.79 6.85 -8.68
N GLU A 55 -8.33 7.61 -9.67
CA GLU A 55 -7.21 7.13 -10.50
C GLU A 55 -5.95 6.97 -9.67
N ARG A 56 -5.79 7.84 -8.67
CA ARG A 56 -4.63 7.76 -7.80
C ARG A 56 -4.72 6.52 -6.91
N ARG A 57 -5.92 6.24 -6.37
CA ARG A 57 -6.12 5.04 -5.57
C ARG A 57 -5.85 3.78 -6.38
N ARG A 58 -6.33 3.75 -7.63
CA ARG A 58 -6.04 2.61 -8.51
C ARG A 58 -4.54 2.44 -8.72
N HIS A 59 -3.85 3.56 -8.96
CA HIS A 59 -2.41 3.51 -9.18
C HIS A 59 -1.67 3.01 -7.94
N VAL A 60 -2.06 3.49 -6.77
CA VAL A 60 -1.42 3.08 -5.52
C VAL A 60 -1.60 1.59 -5.29
N ILE A 61 -2.84 1.08 -5.39
CA ILE A 61 -3.06 -0.33 -5.13
C ILE A 61 -2.36 -1.21 -6.16
N ASP A 62 -2.27 -0.77 -7.42
CA ASP A 62 -1.51 -1.50 -8.44
C ASP A 62 -0.05 -1.60 -8.05
N ARG A 63 0.54 -0.48 -7.58
CA ARG A 63 1.94 -0.48 -7.20
C ARG A 63 2.19 -1.39 -6.00
N LEU A 64 1.27 -1.39 -5.02
CA LEU A 64 1.44 -2.22 -3.84
C LEU A 64 1.36 -3.70 -4.19
N VAL A 65 0.38 -4.09 -4.99
CA VAL A 65 0.23 -5.49 -5.36
C VAL A 65 1.41 -5.95 -6.19
N ASP A 66 1.84 -5.15 -7.16
CA ASP A 66 2.99 -5.51 -7.99
C ASP A 66 4.27 -5.64 -7.16
N THR A 67 4.47 -4.72 -6.22
CA THR A 67 5.68 -4.73 -5.39
C THR A 67 5.69 -5.95 -4.48
N ALA A 68 4.53 -6.32 -3.94
CA ALA A 68 4.45 -7.46 -3.04
C ALA A 68 4.76 -8.78 -3.75
N GLU A 69 4.49 -8.86 -5.06
CA GLU A 69 4.77 -10.10 -5.81
C GLU A 69 6.24 -10.47 -5.79
N THR A 70 7.11 -9.48 -5.72
CA THR A 70 8.55 -9.72 -5.82
C THR A 70 9.30 -9.42 -4.54
N ASN A 71 8.60 -9.03 -3.48
CA ASN A 71 9.26 -8.64 -2.25
C ASN A 71 8.46 -9.12 -1.05
N PHE A 72 8.79 -10.33 -0.57
CA PHE A 72 8.01 -10.99 0.47
C PHE A 72 8.20 -10.39 1.85
N GLU A 73 9.17 -9.50 2.01
CA GLU A 73 9.39 -8.86 3.31
C GLU A 73 8.45 -7.71 3.57
N LEU A 74 7.77 -7.22 2.54
CA LEU A 74 6.86 -6.10 2.69
C LEU A 74 5.47 -6.61 3.07
N ASP A 75 4.80 -5.85 3.94
CA ASP A 75 3.46 -6.18 4.39
C ASP A 75 2.54 -4.99 4.15
N PHE A 76 1.75 -5.06 3.09
CA PHE A 76 0.76 -4.05 2.78
C PHE A 76 -0.64 -4.48 3.19
N GLY A 77 -0.73 -5.51 4.05
CA GLY A 77 -2.01 -6.08 4.45
C GLY A 77 -3.05 -5.08 4.91
N PRO A 78 -2.72 -4.17 5.85
CA PRO A 78 -3.73 -3.21 6.28
C PRO A 78 -4.30 -2.37 5.16
N ILE A 79 -3.44 -1.91 4.22
CA ILE A 79 -3.92 -1.09 3.10
C ILE A 79 -4.75 -1.94 2.15
N VAL A 80 -4.32 -3.15 1.86
CA VAL A 80 -5.08 -4.04 0.97
C VAL A 80 -6.46 -4.31 1.55
N HIS A 81 -6.54 -4.57 2.86
CA HIS A 81 -7.83 -4.77 3.50
C HIS A 81 -8.71 -3.53 3.45
N LEU A 82 -8.12 -2.35 3.63
CA LEU A 82 -8.87 -1.11 3.49
C LEU A 82 -9.42 -0.96 2.06
N ALA A 83 -8.61 -1.31 1.08
CA ALA A 83 -8.98 -1.18 -0.33
C ALA A 83 -10.08 -2.16 -0.73
N LEU A 84 -10.23 -3.29 -0.02
CA LEU A 84 -11.33 -4.21 -0.28
C LEU A 84 -12.69 -3.56 -0.03
N ALA A 85 -12.75 -2.53 0.77
CA ALA A 85 -13.98 -1.81 1.06
C ALA A 85 -14.08 -0.49 0.30
N ASP A 86 -13.22 -0.27 -0.67
CA ASP A 86 -13.20 0.99 -1.41
C ASP A 86 -14.49 1.16 -2.22
N THR A 87 -14.84 2.41 -2.51
CA THR A 87 -16.06 2.68 -3.29
C THR A 87 -15.87 2.35 -4.77
N ASP A 88 -14.64 2.24 -5.23
CA ASP A 88 -14.34 1.98 -6.64
C ASP A 88 -14.15 0.48 -6.90
N LEU A 89 -14.82 -0.02 -7.91
CA LEU A 89 -14.76 -1.45 -8.25
C LEU A 89 -13.35 -1.89 -8.63
N GLU A 90 -12.64 -1.07 -9.42
CA GLU A 90 -11.30 -1.45 -9.87
C GLU A 90 -10.34 -1.56 -8.69
N VAL A 91 -10.45 -0.64 -7.74
CA VAL A 91 -9.62 -0.71 -6.53
C VAL A 91 -9.92 -1.99 -5.77
N ARG A 92 -11.20 -2.34 -5.60
CA ARG A 92 -11.57 -3.56 -4.90
C ARG A 92 -11.04 -4.80 -5.60
N LEU A 93 -11.16 -4.85 -6.93
CA LEU A 93 -10.70 -6.02 -7.68
C LEU A 93 -9.19 -6.21 -7.55
N ARG A 94 -8.45 -5.13 -7.62
CA ARG A 94 -7.00 -5.23 -7.50
C ARG A 94 -6.59 -5.63 -6.09
N ALA A 95 -7.33 -5.16 -5.08
CA ALA A 95 -7.08 -5.57 -3.71
C ALA A 95 -7.33 -7.06 -3.52
N ILE A 96 -8.38 -7.59 -4.16
CA ILE A 96 -8.66 -9.03 -4.10
C ILE A 96 -7.49 -9.82 -4.66
N GLU A 97 -6.92 -9.37 -5.78
CA GLU A 97 -5.74 -10.03 -6.34
C GLU A 97 -4.59 -10.04 -5.33
N GLY A 98 -4.40 -8.93 -4.61
CA GLY A 98 -3.37 -8.85 -3.60
C GLY A 98 -3.57 -9.85 -2.48
N VAL A 99 -4.82 -10.01 -2.03
CA VAL A 99 -5.13 -11.00 -0.99
C VAL A 99 -4.85 -12.42 -1.48
N LEU A 100 -5.25 -12.72 -2.71
CA LEU A 100 -5.04 -14.06 -3.27
C LEU A 100 -3.56 -14.39 -3.41
N GLU A 101 -2.75 -13.39 -3.73
CA GLU A 101 -1.31 -13.62 -3.87
C GLU A 101 -0.62 -13.83 -2.54
N GLU A 102 -1.13 -13.22 -1.47
CA GLU A 102 -0.55 -13.36 -0.14
C GLU A 102 -0.93 -14.66 0.53
N SER A 103 -1.98 -15.32 0.05
CA SER A 103 -2.54 -16.50 0.71
C SER A 103 -2.00 -17.76 0.07
N ASP A 104 -1.81 -18.80 0.88
CA ASP A 104 -1.49 -20.09 0.31
C ASP A 104 -2.74 -20.70 -0.32
N LEU A 105 -2.53 -21.72 -1.12
CA LEU A 105 -3.60 -22.31 -1.90
C LEU A 105 -4.75 -22.90 -1.05
N PRO A 106 -4.47 -23.60 0.04
CA PRO A 106 -5.56 -24.08 0.89
C PRO A 106 -6.42 -22.95 1.47
N THR A 107 -5.79 -21.85 1.86
CA THR A 107 -6.50 -20.69 2.38
C THR A 107 -7.37 -20.08 1.30
N VAL A 108 -6.85 -19.95 0.09
CA VAL A 108 -7.62 -19.43 -1.04
C VAL A 108 -8.84 -20.28 -1.31
N ARG A 109 -8.68 -21.62 -1.31
CA ARG A 109 -9.80 -22.51 -1.54
C ARG A 109 -10.89 -22.33 -0.51
N ARG A 110 -10.52 -22.15 0.74
CA ARG A 110 -11.50 -21.93 1.80
C ARG A 110 -12.28 -20.65 1.59
N LEU A 111 -11.59 -19.59 1.12
CA LEU A 111 -12.26 -18.32 0.87
C LEU A 111 -13.22 -18.39 -0.29
N LEU A 112 -12.96 -19.27 -1.25
CA LEU A 112 -13.77 -19.38 -2.45
C LEU A 112 -14.94 -20.36 -2.31
N THR A 113 -14.94 -21.13 -1.25
CA THR A 113 -16.03 -22.05 -0.98
C THR A 113 -16.88 -21.56 0.17
#